data_2922ccdff201ebaa583274b765d96c87
#
_entry.id   2922ccdff201ebaa583274b765d96c87
#
_cell.length_a   1.000
_cell.length_b   1.000
_cell.length_c   1.000
_cell.angle_alpha   90.00
_cell.angle_beta   90.00
_cell.angle_gamma   90.00
#
_symmetry.space_group_name_H-M   'P 1'
#
loop_
_entity.id
_entity.type
_entity.pdbx_description
1 polymer ?
#
loop_
_entity_poly.entity_id
_entity_poly.type
_entity_poly.pdbx_seq_one_letter_code
_entity_poly.pdbx_strand_id
1 'polypeptide(L)'
;NPGKSGIIYCLSRKKVEELAELLNINGIKAAPYHAGLDAKTRADNQDAFLMEEIDVIVATIAFGMGIDKPDVRFVIHYDIPKSIEGYYQETGRAGRDGQEGKCITFYSYKDIQKLEKFMQGKPVAEQEIGKQLLVETVAYAESNSCRSKLLLTYFGEEYTEENCGACDNCLHP
;
A
#
# COMPACT_ATOMS: atom_id res chain seq x y z
N ASN A 1 5.27 11.84 10.47
CA ASN A 1 3.87 12.19 10.81
C ASN A 1 3.48 11.71 12.22
N PRO A 2 4.17 12.14 13.30
CA PRO A 2 3.80 11.71 14.65
C PRO A 2 2.34 12.06 14.98
N GLY A 3 1.61 11.11 15.58
CA GLY A 3 0.20 11.29 15.98
C GLY A 3 -0.82 11.34 14.82
N LYS A 4 -0.40 10.98 13.60
CA LYS A 4 -1.28 10.91 12.43
C LYS A 4 -1.59 9.48 12.07
N SER A 5 -2.83 9.20 11.68
CA SER A 5 -3.28 7.89 11.25
C SER A 5 -2.67 7.50 9.90
N GLY A 6 -2.16 6.29 9.82
CA GLY A 6 -1.58 5.76 8.60
C GLY A 6 -1.62 4.25 8.49
N ILE A 7 -1.45 3.76 7.27
CA ILE A 7 -1.40 2.32 6.94
C ILE A 7 -0.08 2.03 6.25
N ILE A 8 0.60 0.98 6.69
CA ILE A 8 1.81 0.48 6.05
C ILE A 8 1.55 -0.94 5.55
N TYR A 9 1.67 -1.14 4.26
CA TYR A 9 1.51 -2.44 3.61
C TYR A 9 2.86 -3.14 3.43
N CYS A 10 2.92 -4.40 3.85
CA CYS A 10 4.06 -5.28 3.64
C CYS A 10 3.61 -6.56 2.93
N LEU A 11 4.53 -7.21 2.24
CA LEU A 11 4.27 -8.44 1.51
C LEU A 11 4.15 -9.65 2.43
N SER A 12 4.99 -9.76 3.46
CA SER A 12 5.04 -10.91 4.36
C SER A 12 4.48 -10.61 5.76
N ARG A 13 3.84 -11.62 6.36
CA ARG A 13 3.35 -11.58 7.74
C ARG A 13 4.47 -11.29 8.75
N LYS A 14 5.63 -11.90 8.55
CA LYS A 14 6.81 -11.69 9.39
C LYS A 14 7.25 -10.23 9.38
N LYS A 15 7.33 -9.61 8.20
CA LYS A 15 7.70 -8.20 8.08
C LYS A 15 6.67 -7.27 8.72
N VAL A 16 5.39 -7.60 8.63
CA VAL A 16 4.32 -6.86 9.31
C VAL A 16 4.55 -6.82 10.82
N GLU A 17 4.83 -7.97 11.44
CA GLU A 17 5.08 -8.05 12.88
C GLU A 17 6.38 -7.35 13.30
N GLU A 18 7.46 -7.56 12.56
CA GLU A 18 8.75 -6.90 12.81
C GLU A 18 8.65 -5.37 12.74
N LEU A 19 7.94 -4.86 11.72
CA LEU A 19 7.81 -3.43 11.51
C LEU A 19 6.89 -2.79 12.56
N ALA A 20 5.79 -3.44 12.93
CA ALA A 20 4.92 -2.98 14.01
C ALA A 20 5.67 -2.89 15.35
N GLU A 21 6.48 -3.89 15.67
CA GLU A 21 7.33 -3.88 16.86
C GLU A 21 8.36 -2.75 16.83
N LEU A 22 9.05 -2.59 15.69
CA LEU A 22 10.02 -1.51 15.50
C LEU A 22 9.42 -0.12 15.71
N LEU A 23 8.21 0.11 15.18
CA LEU A 23 7.49 1.37 15.36
C LEU A 23 7.16 1.62 16.83
N ASN A 24 6.66 0.61 17.54
CA ASN A 24 6.34 0.72 18.96
C ASN A 24 7.59 1.01 19.81
N ILE A 25 8.73 0.37 19.53
CA ILE A 25 10.01 0.64 20.19
C ILE A 25 10.43 2.11 20.01
N ASN A 26 10.09 2.70 18.86
CA ASN A 26 10.40 4.10 18.55
C ASN A 26 9.29 5.08 18.95
N GLY A 27 8.35 4.67 19.78
CA GLY A 27 7.31 5.53 20.34
C GLY A 27 6.14 5.82 19.41
N ILE A 28 6.00 5.07 18.32
CA ILE A 28 4.86 5.16 17.40
C ILE A 28 3.90 4.01 17.71
N LYS A 29 2.68 4.34 18.11
CA LYS A 29 1.65 3.35 18.43
C LYS A 29 1.22 2.59 17.16
N ALA A 30 1.62 1.36 17.03
CA ALA A 30 1.35 0.53 15.85
C ALA A 30 0.83 -0.86 16.25
N ALA A 31 0.00 -1.44 15.39
CA ALA A 31 -0.46 -2.81 15.53
C ALA A 31 -0.35 -3.58 14.20
N PRO A 32 -0.07 -4.88 14.25
CA PRO A 32 -0.05 -5.72 13.06
C PRO A 32 -1.46 -6.15 12.64
N TYR A 33 -1.63 -6.40 11.35
CA TYR A 33 -2.84 -7.00 10.81
C TYR A 33 -2.52 -7.93 9.65
N HIS A 34 -2.75 -9.21 9.81
CA HIS A 34 -2.59 -10.22 8.76
C HIS A 34 -3.44 -11.47 9.05
N ALA A 35 -3.64 -12.30 8.05
CA ALA A 35 -4.51 -13.47 8.13
C ALA A 35 -4.02 -14.58 9.10
N GLY A 36 -2.75 -14.54 9.51
CA GLY A 36 -2.18 -15.47 10.49
C GLY A 36 -2.53 -15.15 11.94
N LEU A 37 -3.02 -13.94 12.22
CA LEU A 37 -3.55 -13.57 13.53
C LEU A 37 -4.93 -14.20 13.74
N ASP A 38 -5.30 -14.51 15.00
CA ASP A 38 -6.64 -14.95 15.30
C ASP A 38 -7.68 -13.84 15.03
N ALA A 39 -8.94 -14.23 14.82
CA ALA A 39 -10.01 -13.32 14.45
C ALA A 39 -10.25 -12.23 15.49
N LYS A 40 -10.09 -12.54 16.78
CA LYS A 40 -10.24 -11.58 17.87
C LYS A 40 -9.14 -10.53 17.83
N THR A 41 -7.89 -10.94 17.73
CA THR A 41 -6.75 -10.01 17.64
C THR A 41 -6.87 -9.08 16.42
N ARG A 42 -7.29 -9.60 15.27
CA ARG A 42 -7.55 -8.77 14.08
C ARG A 42 -8.63 -7.74 14.33
N ALA A 43 -9.75 -8.14 14.93
CA ALA A 43 -10.85 -7.24 15.25
C ALA A 43 -10.41 -6.18 16.26
N ASP A 44 -9.72 -6.57 17.33
CA ASP A 44 -9.24 -5.66 18.37
C ASP A 44 -8.25 -4.63 17.80
N ASN A 45 -7.32 -5.05 16.95
CA ASN A 45 -6.35 -4.15 16.32
C ASN A 45 -7.03 -3.19 15.32
N GLN A 46 -8.00 -3.67 14.57
CA GLN A 46 -8.80 -2.83 13.67
C GLN A 46 -9.60 -1.79 14.46
N ASP A 47 -10.27 -2.19 15.52
CA ASP A 47 -11.05 -1.29 16.38
C ASP A 47 -10.14 -0.25 17.04
N ALA A 48 -8.98 -0.65 17.55
CA ALA A 48 -7.99 0.27 18.11
C ALA A 48 -7.52 1.33 17.09
N PHE A 49 -7.36 0.94 15.83
CA PHE A 49 -7.05 1.88 14.76
C PHE A 49 -8.20 2.85 14.46
N LEU A 50 -9.43 2.35 14.38
CA LEU A 50 -10.63 3.16 14.15
C LEU A 50 -10.91 4.11 15.31
N MET A 51 -10.66 3.68 16.54
CA MET A 51 -10.85 4.46 17.77
C MET A 51 -9.69 5.40 18.11
N GLU A 52 -8.68 5.47 17.24
CA GLU A 52 -7.48 6.29 17.43
C GLU A 52 -6.63 5.93 18.67
N GLU A 53 -6.77 4.71 19.17
CA GLU A 53 -5.92 4.16 20.24
C GLU A 53 -4.52 3.83 19.74
N ILE A 54 -4.39 3.51 18.44
CA ILE A 54 -3.15 3.37 17.71
C ILE A 54 -3.13 4.30 16.49
N ASP A 55 -1.94 4.74 16.10
CA ASP A 55 -1.75 5.67 14.98
C ASP A 55 -1.56 4.93 13.66
N VAL A 56 -0.90 3.77 13.69
CA VAL A 56 -0.48 3.05 12.49
C VAL A 56 -0.92 1.59 12.54
N ILE A 57 -1.54 1.14 11.46
CA ILE A 57 -1.72 -0.29 11.19
C ILE A 57 -0.66 -0.75 10.20
N VAL A 58 0.05 -1.82 10.52
CA VAL A 58 0.98 -2.48 9.59
C VAL A 58 0.33 -3.76 9.13
N ALA A 59 0.11 -3.91 7.83
CA ALA A 59 -0.75 -4.96 7.30
C ALA A 59 -0.21 -5.62 6.03
N THR A 60 -0.67 -6.83 5.77
CA THR A 60 -0.66 -7.40 4.43
C THR A 60 -1.86 -6.88 3.63
N ILE A 61 -1.92 -7.21 2.34
CA ILE A 61 -3.00 -6.78 1.42
C ILE A 61 -4.42 -7.14 1.87
N ALA A 62 -4.57 -8.06 2.83
CA ALA A 62 -5.88 -8.46 3.36
C ALA A 62 -6.56 -7.36 4.21
N PHE A 63 -5.82 -6.35 4.63
CA PHE A 63 -6.36 -5.23 5.41
C PHE A 63 -7.10 -4.24 4.52
N GLY A 64 -8.25 -3.84 4.98
CA GLY A 64 -8.97 -2.72 4.41
C GLY A 64 -10.26 -3.04 3.69
N MET A 65 -10.63 -4.32 3.53
CA MET A 65 -11.97 -4.65 3.08
C MET A 65 -13.00 -4.26 4.16
N GLY A 66 -13.82 -3.23 3.86
CA GLY A 66 -14.86 -2.74 4.77
C GLY A 66 -14.40 -1.73 5.83
N ILE A 67 -13.14 -1.29 5.80
CA ILE A 67 -12.68 -0.24 6.71
C ILE A 67 -12.97 1.14 6.12
N ASP A 68 -13.76 1.90 6.85
CA ASP A 68 -14.07 3.29 6.54
C ASP A 68 -13.50 4.21 7.64
N LYS A 69 -12.25 4.61 7.44
CA LYS A 69 -11.58 5.62 8.27
C LYS A 69 -11.22 6.80 7.36
N PRO A 70 -11.98 7.92 7.41
CA PRO A 70 -11.83 9.00 6.43
C PRO A 70 -10.55 9.82 6.61
N ASP A 71 -9.96 9.84 7.79
CA ASP A 71 -8.83 10.68 8.19
C ASP A 71 -7.46 9.99 8.13
N VAL A 72 -7.30 8.99 7.29
CA VAL A 72 -5.99 8.37 7.01
C VAL A 72 -5.09 9.38 6.30
N ARG A 73 -3.97 9.75 6.93
CA ARG A 73 -3.06 10.79 6.42
C ARG A 73 -1.96 10.26 5.52
N PHE A 74 -1.64 8.97 5.63
CA PHE A 74 -0.64 8.36 4.76
C PHE A 74 -0.90 6.87 4.54
N VAL A 75 -0.52 6.41 3.36
CA VAL A 75 -0.42 5.00 3.00
C VAL A 75 0.98 4.76 2.46
N ILE A 76 1.70 3.84 3.08
CA ILE A 76 3.06 3.47 2.71
C ILE A 76 3.07 2.02 2.24
N HIS A 77 3.61 1.78 1.05
CA HIS A 77 3.95 0.44 0.59
C HIS A 77 5.43 0.19 0.88
N TYR A 78 5.70 -0.63 1.90
CA TYR A 78 7.06 -1.06 2.24
C TYR A 78 7.65 -1.95 1.15
N ASP A 79 6.82 -2.81 0.58
CA ASP A 79 7.12 -3.62 -0.60
C ASP A 79 6.26 -3.13 -1.77
N ILE A 80 6.76 -3.29 -3.01
CA ILE A 80 5.98 -2.97 -4.21
C ILE A 80 4.70 -3.82 -4.25
N PRO A 81 3.54 -3.25 -4.57
CA PRO A 81 2.29 -4.00 -4.69
C PRO A 81 2.32 -4.95 -5.89
N LYS A 82 1.51 -6.00 -5.84
CA LYS A 82 1.44 -7.04 -6.88
C LYS A 82 0.78 -6.57 -8.16
N SER A 83 -0.04 -5.53 -8.10
CA SER A 83 -0.80 -4.98 -9.23
C SER A 83 -1.09 -3.50 -9.02
N ILE A 84 -1.32 -2.80 -10.13
CA ILE A 84 -1.77 -1.40 -10.11
C ILE A 84 -3.17 -1.28 -9.50
N GLU A 85 -4.06 -2.23 -9.75
CA GLU A 85 -5.40 -2.26 -9.16
C GLU A 85 -5.34 -2.35 -7.64
N GLY A 86 -4.54 -3.26 -7.09
CA GLY A 86 -4.31 -3.37 -5.66
C GLY A 86 -3.72 -2.09 -5.07
N TYR A 87 -2.73 -1.53 -5.73
CA TYR A 87 -2.12 -0.25 -5.35
C TYR A 87 -3.15 0.88 -5.29
N TYR A 88 -3.99 1.02 -6.30
CA TYR A 88 -5.04 2.03 -6.34
C TYR A 88 -6.07 1.88 -5.21
N GLN A 89 -6.52 0.65 -4.96
CA GLN A 89 -7.45 0.35 -3.86
C GLN A 89 -6.85 0.68 -2.49
N GLU A 90 -5.58 0.37 -2.29
CA GLU A 90 -4.86 0.60 -1.04
C GLU A 90 -4.55 2.09 -0.81
N THR A 91 -4.07 2.79 -1.84
CA THR A 91 -3.79 4.23 -1.77
C THR A 91 -5.07 5.07 -1.70
N GLY A 92 -6.16 4.60 -2.27
CA GLY A 92 -7.49 5.23 -2.20
C GLY A 92 -8.07 5.32 -0.79
N ARG A 93 -7.40 4.77 0.22
CA ARG A 93 -7.77 4.92 1.63
C ARG A 93 -7.28 6.21 2.27
N ALA A 94 -6.29 6.86 1.67
CA ALA A 94 -5.74 8.12 2.17
C ALA A 94 -6.64 9.30 1.79
N GLY A 95 -6.85 10.22 2.74
CA GLY A 95 -7.48 11.51 2.47
C GLY A 95 -8.96 11.46 2.04
N ARG A 96 -9.72 10.46 2.44
CA ARG A 96 -11.15 10.33 2.10
C ARG A 96 -12.03 11.45 2.67
N ASP A 97 -11.54 12.16 3.66
CA ASP A 97 -12.19 13.36 4.23
C ASP A 97 -11.97 14.63 3.40
N GLY A 98 -11.33 14.51 2.24
CA GLY A 98 -10.99 15.64 1.37
C GLY A 98 -9.76 16.43 1.80
N GLN A 99 -9.08 16.02 2.88
CA GLN A 99 -7.82 16.62 3.29
C GLN A 99 -6.62 15.89 2.67
N GLU A 100 -5.44 16.49 2.76
CA GLU A 100 -4.22 15.93 2.19
C GLU A 100 -3.90 14.53 2.74
N GLY A 101 -3.64 13.59 1.84
CA GLY A 101 -3.11 12.27 2.11
C GLY A 101 -1.86 12.02 1.30
N LYS A 102 -0.85 11.40 1.90
CA LYS A 102 0.41 11.04 1.24
C LYS A 102 0.46 9.54 0.94
N CYS A 103 0.83 9.20 -0.29
CA CYS A 103 1.09 7.83 -0.71
C CYS A 103 2.56 7.68 -1.07
N ILE A 104 3.25 6.75 -0.41
CA ILE A 104 4.68 6.51 -0.58
C ILE A 104 4.88 5.02 -0.87
N THR A 105 5.63 4.71 -1.91
CA THR A 105 6.00 3.34 -2.25
C THR A 105 7.51 3.21 -2.31
N PHE A 106 8.06 2.29 -1.53
CA PHE A 106 9.44 1.87 -1.68
C PHE A 106 9.54 0.81 -2.76
N TYR A 107 10.46 1.00 -3.68
CA TYR A 107 10.70 0.08 -4.78
C TYR A 107 12.18 -0.28 -4.87
N SER A 108 12.44 -1.57 -4.99
CA SER A 108 13.77 -2.08 -5.32
C SER A 108 13.67 -3.31 -6.22
N TYR A 109 14.71 -3.57 -7.01
CA TYR A 109 14.77 -4.76 -7.84
C TYR A 109 14.63 -6.08 -7.04
N LYS A 110 15.03 -6.08 -5.76
CA LYS A 110 14.85 -7.23 -4.87
C LYS A 110 13.39 -7.57 -4.62
N ASP A 111 12.49 -6.60 -4.71
CA ASP A 111 11.05 -6.81 -4.53
C ASP A 111 10.47 -7.64 -5.68
N ILE A 112 10.96 -7.45 -6.89
CA ILE A 112 10.58 -8.24 -8.07
C ILE A 112 10.91 -9.72 -7.83
N GLN A 113 12.12 -10.01 -7.33
CA GLN A 113 12.56 -11.37 -7.02
C GLN A 113 11.72 -12.02 -5.92
N LYS A 114 11.31 -11.26 -4.90
CA LYS A 114 10.40 -11.75 -3.86
C LYS A 114 9.03 -12.11 -4.43
N LEU A 115 8.45 -11.25 -5.25
CA LEU A 115 7.14 -11.48 -5.88
C LEU A 115 7.17 -12.67 -6.84
N GLU A 116 8.24 -12.84 -7.61
CA GLU A 116 8.44 -14.01 -8.45
C GLU A 116 8.49 -15.30 -7.65
N LYS A 117 9.15 -15.31 -6.48
CA LYS A 117 9.15 -16.47 -5.56
C LYS A 117 7.76 -16.79 -5.03
N PHE A 118 6.95 -15.79 -4.72
CA PHE A 118 5.57 -15.99 -4.28
C PHE A 118 4.68 -16.62 -5.35
N MET A 119 5.01 -16.46 -6.62
CA MET A 119 4.27 -17.07 -7.74
C MET A 119 4.70 -18.51 -8.01
N GLN A 120 5.87 -18.94 -7.55
CA GLN A 120 6.34 -20.32 -7.70
C GLN A 120 5.40 -21.30 -6.99
N GLY A 121 5.09 -22.42 -7.66
CA GLY A 121 4.18 -23.45 -7.13
C GLY A 121 2.71 -23.19 -7.39
N LYS A 122 2.33 -22.05 -7.98
CA LYS A 122 0.96 -21.80 -8.46
C LYS A 122 0.74 -22.42 -9.86
N PRO A 123 -0.51 -22.63 -10.27
CA PRO A 123 -0.83 -23.03 -11.64
C PRO A 123 -0.20 -22.10 -12.67
N VAL A 124 0.24 -22.64 -13.81
CA VAL A 124 0.94 -21.88 -14.86
C VAL A 124 0.18 -20.63 -15.31
N ALA A 125 -1.14 -20.77 -15.50
CA ALA A 125 -1.98 -19.64 -15.89
C ALA A 125 -1.98 -18.49 -14.85
N GLU A 126 -1.97 -18.82 -13.55
CA GLU A 126 -1.87 -17.82 -12.49
C GLU A 126 -0.49 -17.17 -12.45
N GLN A 127 0.57 -17.93 -12.74
CA GLN A 127 1.93 -17.39 -12.82
C GLN A 127 2.06 -16.40 -13.98
N GLU A 128 1.49 -16.70 -15.14
CA GLU A 128 1.52 -15.81 -16.31
C GLU A 128 0.78 -14.49 -16.04
N ILE A 129 -0.42 -14.57 -15.47
CA ILE A 129 -1.18 -13.39 -15.06
C ILE A 129 -0.40 -12.57 -14.02
N GLY A 130 0.14 -13.22 -12.99
CA GLY A 130 0.93 -12.56 -11.96
C GLY A 130 2.17 -11.85 -12.50
N LYS A 131 2.87 -12.44 -13.47
CA LYS A 131 4.02 -11.82 -14.15
C LYS A 131 3.60 -10.60 -14.97
N GLN A 132 2.49 -10.68 -15.68
CA GLN A 132 1.94 -9.56 -16.44
C GLN A 132 1.62 -8.39 -15.52
N LEU A 133 0.90 -8.63 -14.43
CA LEU A 133 0.56 -7.60 -13.43
C LEU A 133 1.81 -6.98 -12.79
N LEU A 134 2.83 -7.78 -12.53
CA LEU A 134 4.11 -7.30 -12.00
C LEU A 134 4.83 -6.41 -13.00
N VAL A 135 4.89 -6.78 -14.28
CA VAL A 135 5.49 -5.96 -15.33
C VAL A 135 4.82 -4.59 -15.41
N GLU A 136 3.49 -4.54 -15.37
CA GLU A 136 2.73 -3.29 -15.36
C GLU A 136 3.04 -2.43 -14.13
N THR A 137 3.14 -3.03 -12.96
CA THR A 137 3.47 -2.34 -11.71
C THR A 137 4.91 -1.79 -11.73
N VAL A 138 5.86 -2.55 -12.24
CA VAL A 138 7.25 -2.11 -12.41
C VAL A 138 7.33 -0.95 -13.41
N ALA A 139 6.63 -1.06 -14.53
CA ALA A 139 6.59 0.02 -15.53
C ALA A 139 6.04 1.32 -14.93
N TYR A 140 5.01 1.22 -14.09
CA TYR A 140 4.49 2.36 -13.34
C TYR A 140 5.53 2.94 -12.37
N ALA A 141 6.21 2.09 -11.59
CA ALA A 141 7.22 2.51 -10.61
C ALA A 141 8.42 3.21 -11.26
N GLU A 142 8.88 2.72 -12.40
CA GLU A 142 10.06 3.23 -13.12
C GLU A 142 9.76 4.37 -14.09
N SER A 143 8.49 4.68 -14.34
CA SER A 143 8.10 5.74 -15.27
C SER A 143 8.44 7.13 -14.75
N ASN A 144 8.83 8.01 -15.66
CA ASN A 144 9.02 9.44 -15.41
C ASN A 144 7.76 10.29 -15.70
N SER A 145 6.68 9.65 -16.13
CA SER A 145 5.41 10.34 -16.41
C SER A 145 4.64 10.64 -15.13
N CYS A 146 3.72 11.60 -15.20
CA CYS A 146 2.84 11.93 -14.09
C CYS A 146 2.12 10.68 -13.54
N ARG A 147 2.19 10.45 -12.23
CA ARG A 147 1.59 9.27 -11.57
C ARG A 147 0.07 9.23 -11.75
N SER A 148 -0.60 10.36 -11.59
CA SER A 148 -2.05 10.45 -11.78
C SER A 148 -2.47 10.14 -13.21
N LYS A 149 -1.73 10.65 -14.18
CA LYS A 149 -1.97 10.36 -15.61
C LYS A 149 -1.85 8.87 -15.91
N LEU A 150 -0.80 8.24 -15.40
CA LEU A 150 -0.58 6.79 -15.58
C LEU A 150 -1.70 5.95 -14.98
N LEU A 151 -2.12 6.26 -13.75
CA LEU A 151 -3.20 5.55 -13.07
C LEU A 151 -4.54 5.71 -13.80
N LEU A 152 -4.93 6.92 -14.13
CA LEU A 152 -6.19 7.19 -14.82
C LEU A 152 -6.23 6.56 -16.21
N THR A 153 -5.13 6.66 -16.95
CA THR A 153 -5.01 5.99 -18.26
C THR A 153 -5.09 4.46 -18.13
N TYR A 154 -4.50 3.88 -17.09
CA TYR A 154 -4.60 2.44 -16.84
C TYR A 154 -6.05 1.98 -16.64
N PHE A 155 -6.86 2.79 -15.97
CA PHE A 155 -8.29 2.53 -15.78
C PHE A 155 -9.19 3.00 -16.94
N GLY A 156 -8.60 3.46 -18.04
CA GLY A 156 -9.35 3.87 -19.23
C GLY A 156 -9.95 5.27 -19.15
N GLU A 157 -9.51 6.08 -18.19
CA GLU A 157 -9.94 7.49 -18.08
C GLU A 157 -9.01 8.41 -18.88
N GLU A 158 -9.58 9.40 -19.53
CA GLU A 158 -8.80 10.46 -20.20
C GLU A 158 -8.29 11.46 -19.15
N TYR A 159 -6.99 11.70 -19.17
CA TYR A 159 -6.36 12.74 -18.38
C TYR A 159 -5.77 13.79 -19.31
N THR A 160 -6.39 14.94 -19.35
CA THR A 160 -6.07 16.01 -20.32
C THR A 160 -4.92 16.91 -19.89
N GLU A 161 -4.57 16.90 -18.60
CA GLU A 161 -3.49 17.72 -18.08
C GLU A 161 -2.12 17.02 -18.26
N GLU A 162 -1.06 17.80 -18.46
CA GLU A 162 0.27 17.26 -18.62
C GLU A 162 0.84 16.73 -17.29
N ASN A 163 0.49 17.39 -16.17
CA ASN A 163 0.94 17.01 -14.83
C ASN A 163 -0.13 17.29 -13.78
N CYS A 164 -0.05 16.58 -12.65
CA CYS A 164 -0.97 16.78 -11.52
C CYS A 164 -0.45 17.80 -10.48
N GLY A 165 0.79 18.26 -10.62
CA GLY A 165 1.41 19.22 -9.69
C GLY A 165 1.70 18.69 -8.28
N ALA A 166 1.46 17.39 -8.02
CA ALA A 166 1.52 16.83 -6.67
C ALA A 166 2.35 15.54 -6.54
N CYS A 167 2.54 14.77 -7.60
CA CYS A 167 3.33 13.54 -7.53
C CYS A 167 4.84 13.83 -7.66
N ASP A 168 5.65 12.83 -7.28
CA ASP A 168 7.11 12.89 -7.34
C ASP A 168 7.64 13.33 -8.70
N ASN A 169 7.14 12.73 -9.78
CA ASN A 169 7.57 13.06 -11.15
C ASN A 169 7.18 14.47 -11.61
N CYS A 170 6.10 15.03 -11.07
CA CYS A 170 5.72 16.41 -11.38
C CYS A 170 6.48 17.46 -10.55
N LEU A 171 6.84 17.08 -9.31
CA LEU A 171 7.58 17.97 -8.40
C LEU A 171 9.08 17.95 -8.64
N HIS A 172 9.61 16.85 -9.18
CA HIS A 172 11.03 16.62 -9.44
C HIS A 172 11.23 16.04 -10.84
N PRO A 173 10.94 16.80 -11.92
CA PRO A 173 11.03 16.33 -13.30
C PRO A 173 12.48 16.06 -13.76
#